data_39c47b3f60d5beab959ed0b699684b52
#
_entry.id   39c47b3f60d5beab959ed0b699684b52
#
_cell.length_a   1.000
_cell.length_b   1.000
_cell.length_c   1.000
_cell.angle_alpha   90.00
_cell.angle_beta   90.00
_cell.angle_gamma   90.00
#
_symmetry.space_group_name_H-M   'P 1'
#
loop_
_entity.id
_entity.type
_entity.pdbx_description
1 polymer ?
#
loop_
_entity_poly.entity_id
_entity_poly.type
_entity_poly.pdbx_seq_one_letter_code
_entity_poly.pdbx_strand_id
1 'polypeptide(L)'
;MTAPALEIKGLQAWYGESHVLHGMDLVVQPGEVVTLLGRNGAGRTSTLRAIMGLTGARKGSIRINGVEAIHLPTHRIAHLGVGYCPEERGIFSSLSCEENLMLPPPLKTGQPGMSVEEIYAMFPNLAERRHSQGTRLSGGEQQMLAVARILRTGARLLLLDEISEGLAPVIVQALARMITMLRAKGYTVVMVEQNFHFAAPLADRFYVVEHGHVVERFGAAELQAKMPVLNELLGV
;
A
#
# COMPACT_ATOMS: atom_id res chain seq x y z
N MET A 1 22.69 5.41 -11.33
CA MET A 1 21.73 4.73 -10.43
C MET A 1 20.40 5.47 -10.56
N THR A 2 19.30 4.78 -10.78
CA THR A 2 17.96 5.37 -10.81
C THR A 2 17.60 5.88 -9.41
N ALA A 3 16.93 7.03 -9.32
CA ALA A 3 16.45 7.53 -8.03
C ALA A 3 15.44 6.55 -7.41
N PRO A 4 15.43 6.38 -6.06
CA PRO A 4 14.40 5.59 -5.39
C PRO A 4 12.99 6.09 -5.71
N ALA A 5 12.02 5.18 -5.80
CA ALA A 5 10.62 5.54 -5.94
C ALA A 5 10.08 6.19 -4.65
N LEU A 6 10.58 5.72 -3.49
CA LEU A 6 10.30 6.29 -2.18
C LEU A 6 11.56 6.27 -1.34
N GLU A 7 11.94 7.41 -0.74
CA GLU A 7 13.00 7.52 0.25
C GLU A 7 12.48 8.29 1.45
N ILE A 8 12.60 7.70 2.64
CA ILE A 8 12.21 8.30 3.92
C ILE A 8 13.46 8.37 4.79
N LYS A 9 13.72 9.54 5.40
CA LYS A 9 14.84 9.77 6.31
C LYS A 9 14.38 10.48 7.57
N GLY A 10 14.59 9.83 8.71
CA GLY A 10 14.32 10.38 10.03
C GLY A 10 12.88 10.83 10.21
N LEU A 11 11.91 10.14 9.60
CA LEU A 11 10.51 10.55 9.63
C LEU A 11 9.94 10.45 11.04
N GLN A 12 9.47 11.57 11.54
CA GLN A 12 8.68 11.68 12.76
C GLN A 12 7.27 12.14 12.39
N ALA A 13 6.25 11.61 13.06
CA ALA A 13 4.86 11.99 12.82
C ALA A 13 4.03 11.98 14.11
N TRP A 14 3.00 12.84 14.13
CA TRP A 14 2.11 13.04 15.29
C TRP A 14 0.65 13.01 14.87
N TYR A 15 -0.21 12.51 15.77
CA TYR A 15 -1.64 12.74 15.78
C TYR A 15 -1.98 13.63 16.97
N GLY A 16 -2.27 14.92 16.72
CA GLY A 16 -2.35 15.91 17.79
C GLY A 16 -1.04 15.96 18.60
N GLU A 17 -1.12 15.69 19.89
CA GLU A 17 0.04 15.64 20.81
C GLU A 17 0.75 14.27 20.82
N SER A 18 0.11 13.22 20.25
CA SER A 18 0.67 11.87 20.29
C SER A 18 1.76 11.70 19.23
N HIS A 19 3.01 11.52 19.66
CA HIS A 19 4.15 11.19 18.80
C HIS A 19 4.11 9.69 18.47
N VAL A 20 3.98 9.33 17.20
CA VAL A 20 3.72 7.93 16.76
C VAL A 20 4.81 7.34 15.88
N LEU A 21 5.61 8.18 15.20
CA LEU A 21 6.79 7.74 14.45
C LEU A 21 8.02 8.49 14.95
N HIS A 22 9.09 7.76 15.23
CA HIS A 22 10.23 8.22 16.00
C HIS A 22 11.55 8.17 15.21
N GLY A 23 11.54 8.52 13.92
CA GLY A 23 12.72 8.50 13.07
C GLY A 23 12.77 7.29 12.14
N MET A 24 11.68 7.08 11.38
CA MET A 24 11.62 6.01 10.38
C MET A 24 12.56 6.28 9.21
N ASP A 25 13.32 5.26 8.81
CA ASP A 25 14.13 5.25 7.61
C ASP A 25 13.67 4.12 6.67
N LEU A 26 13.38 4.45 5.42
CA LEU A 26 12.86 3.52 4.44
C LEU A 26 13.32 3.90 3.03
N VAL A 27 13.75 2.92 2.23
CA VAL A 27 14.08 3.12 0.82
C VAL A 27 13.40 2.04 -0.01
N VAL A 28 12.68 2.45 -1.07
CA VAL A 28 12.02 1.56 -2.01
C VAL A 28 12.49 1.88 -3.42
N GLN A 29 12.98 0.88 -4.14
CA GLN A 29 13.42 1.05 -5.51
C GLN A 29 12.24 0.97 -6.49
N PRO A 30 12.33 1.57 -7.69
CA PRO A 30 11.32 1.38 -8.72
C PRO A 30 11.09 -0.10 -9.06
N GLY A 31 9.81 -0.52 -9.08
CA GLY A 31 9.42 -1.90 -9.36
C GLY A 31 9.58 -2.89 -8.20
N GLU A 32 10.02 -2.42 -7.04
CA GLU A 32 10.20 -3.24 -5.84
C GLU A 32 8.89 -3.40 -5.07
N VAL A 33 8.67 -4.58 -4.49
CA VAL A 33 7.63 -4.86 -3.51
C VAL A 33 8.25 -4.91 -2.13
N VAL A 34 7.91 -3.97 -1.28
CA VAL A 34 8.41 -3.85 0.10
C VAL A 34 7.28 -4.07 1.09
N THR A 35 7.57 -4.82 2.14
CA THR A 35 6.60 -5.07 3.22
C THR A 35 7.08 -4.48 4.54
N LEU A 36 6.20 -3.73 5.19
CA LEU A 36 6.36 -3.30 6.59
C LEU A 36 5.67 -4.33 7.48
N LEU A 37 6.46 -5.07 8.24
CA LEU A 37 6.01 -6.04 9.24
C LEU A 37 6.05 -5.40 10.64
N GLY A 38 5.24 -5.89 11.56
CA GLY A 38 5.22 -5.41 12.94
C GLY A 38 3.92 -5.79 13.64
N ARG A 39 3.88 -5.69 14.95
CA ARG A 39 2.66 -5.91 15.75
C ARG A 39 1.68 -4.75 15.59
N ASN A 40 0.43 -4.95 15.99
CA ASN A 40 -0.55 -3.87 16.04
C ASN A 40 -0.06 -2.73 16.91
N GLY A 41 -0.24 -1.49 16.43
CA GLY A 41 0.28 -0.29 17.10
C GLY A 41 1.78 -0.01 16.87
N ALA A 42 2.50 -0.82 16.10
CA ALA A 42 3.93 -0.60 15.83
C ALA A 42 4.24 0.69 15.03
N GLY A 43 3.25 1.27 14.34
CA GLY A 43 3.43 2.47 13.52
C GLY A 43 3.37 2.23 12.00
N ARG A 44 3.04 1.02 11.55
CA ARG A 44 2.99 0.64 10.13
C ARG A 44 2.00 1.49 9.33
N THR A 45 0.71 1.46 9.66
CA THR A 45 -0.35 2.30 9.07
C THR A 45 -0.03 3.78 9.18
N SER A 46 0.50 4.22 10.35
CA SER A 46 0.92 5.61 10.55
C SER A 46 2.04 6.02 9.58
N THR A 47 2.92 5.10 9.19
CA THR A 47 3.94 5.36 8.17
C THR A 47 3.30 5.63 6.81
N LEU A 48 2.35 4.80 6.34
CA LEU A 48 1.64 5.05 5.08
C LEU A 48 0.83 6.35 5.12
N ARG A 49 0.14 6.59 6.23
CA ARG A 49 -0.60 7.84 6.45
C ARG A 49 0.31 9.07 6.47
N ALA A 50 1.50 8.97 7.08
CA ALA A 50 2.49 10.05 7.07
C ALA A 50 3.02 10.33 5.66
N ILE A 51 3.30 9.29 4.84
CA ILE A 51 3.69 9.45 3.44
C ILE A 51 2.61 10.25 2.69
N MET A 52 1.33 9.93 2.90
CA MET A 52 0.19 10.60 2.25
C MET A 52 -0.18 11.97 2.83
N GLY A 53 0.47 12.40 3.90
CA GLY A 53 0.12 13.67 4.56
C GLY A 53 -1.19 13.62 5.34
N LEU A 54 -1.58 12.45 5.82
CA LEU A 54 -2.81 12.21 6.56
C LEU A 54 -2.61 12.16 8.09
N THR A 55 -1.38 12.35 8.56
CA THR A 55 -1.07 12.61 9.97
C THR A 55 -1.11 14.12 10.25
N GLY A 56 -1.02 14.52 11.52
CA GLY A 56 -0.85 15.91 11.91
C GLY A 56 0.53 16.49 11.53
N ALA A 57 1.36 16.83 12.52
CA ALA A 57 2.72 17.30 12.25
C ALA A 57 3.62 16.17 11.74
N ARG A 58 4.54 16.51 10.83
CA ARG A 58 5.58 15.63 10.31
C ARG A 58 6.92 16.35 10.29
N LYS A 59 8.02 15.62 10.56
CA LYS A 59 9.40 16.10 10.47
C LYS A 59 10.27 15.03 9.78
N GLY A 60 11.43 15.42 9.29
CA GLY A 60 12.32 14.55 8.51
C GLY A 60 12.21 14.83 7.02
N SER A 61 12.40 13.82 6.20
CA SER A 61 12.29 13.91 4.73
C SER A 61 11.50 12.73 4.18
N ILE A 62 10.61 13.00 3.22
CA ILE A 62 9.90 12.01 2.41
C ILE A 62 10.11 12.41 0.96
N ARG A 63 10.86 11.64 0.21
CA ARG A 63 11.05 11.87 -1.23
C ARG A 63 10.32 10.81 -2.05
N ILE A 64 9.51 11.26 -2.99
CA ILE A 64 8.75 10.42 -3.92
C ILE A 64 9.26 10.75 -5.33
N ASN A 65 9.85 9.77 -6.01
CA ASN A 65 10.49 9.96 -7.31
C ASN A 65 11.48 11.15 -7.32
N GLY A 66 12.24 11.33 -6.21
CA GLY A 66 13.20 12.41 -6.02
C GLY A 66 12.61 13.75 -5.56
N VAL A 67 11.27 13.90 -5.53
CA VAL A 67 10.58 15.14 -5.11
C VAL A 67 10.33 15.10 -3.61
N GLU A 68 10.76 16.15 -2.89
CA GLU A 68 10.49 16.29 -1.45
C GLU A 68 9.00 16.53 -1.20
N ALA A 69 8.36 15.66 -0.38
CA ALA A 69 6.93 15.63 -0.15
C ALA A 69 6.52 15.91 1.30
N ILE A 70 7.48 16.09 2.23
CA ILE A 70 7.19 16.20 3.67
C ILE A 70 6.18 17.31 4.01
N HIS A 71 6.20 18.41 3.26
CA HIS A 71 5.29 19.55 3.46
C HIS A 71 4.16 19.63 2.43
N LEU A 72 4.08 18.67 1.51
CA LEU A 72 3.03 18.69 0.49
C LEU A 72 1.68 18.24 1.10
N PRO A 73 0.57 18.86 0.69
CA PRO A 73 -0.76 18.37 1.02
C PRO A 73 -1.08 17.09 0.24
N THR A 74 -1.97 16.26 0.78
CA THR A 74 -2.32 14.92 0.27
C THR A 74 -2.61 14.89 -1.24
N HIS A 75 -3.38 15.85 -1.76
CA HIS A 75 -3.70 15.89 -3.19
C HIS A 75 -2.47 16.11 -4.07
N ARG A 76 -1.46 16.87 -3.61
CA ARG A 76 -0.20 17.06 -4.32
C ARG A 76 0.65 15.79 -4.28
N ILE A 77 0.65 15.09 -3.14
CA ILE A 77 1.35 13.81 -2.98
C ILE A 77 0.76 12.77 -3.97
N ALA A 78 -0.57 12.67 -4.06
CA ALA A 78 -1.22 11.80 -5.03
C ALA A 78 -0.75 12.08 -6.47
N HIS A 79 -0.62 13.36 -6.85
CA HIS A 79 -0.12 13.75 -8.17
C HIS A 79 1.36 13.44 -8.44
N LEU A 80 2.12 13.00 -7.43
CA LEU A 80 3.46 12.42 -7.64
C LEU A 80 3.39 10.95 -8.11
N GLY A 81 2.19 10.42 -8.36
CA GLY A 81 1.96 9.06 -8.83
C GLY A 81 1.76 8.04 -7.70
N VAL A 82 1.32 8.50 -6.52
CA VAL A 82 1.05 7.65 -5.36
C VAL A 82 -0.42 7.28 -5.29
N GLY A 83 -0.71 5.98 -5.15
CA GLY A 83 -2.03 5.44 -4.84
C GLY A 83 -2.05 4.83 -3.45
N TYR A 84 -3.03 5.17 -2.62
CA TYR A 84 -3.18 4.65 -1.27
C TYR A 84 -4.48 3.89 -1.10
N CYS A 85 -4.39 2.63 -0.68
CA CYS A 85 -5.51 1.79 -0.28
C CYS A 85 -5.48 1.65 1.24
N PRO A 86 -6.35 2.33 1.98
CA PRO A 86 -6.44 2.19 3.43
C PRO A 86 -7.11 0.86 3.81
N GLU A 87 -6.92 0.44 5.06
CA GLU A 87 -7.56 -0.72 5.68
C GLU A 87 -9.10 -0.65 5.56
N GLU A 88 -9.69 0.53 5.73
CA GLU A 88 -11.14 0.76 5.66
C GLU A 88 -11.71 0.70 4.22
N ARG A 89 -10.89 0.29 3.23
CA ARG A 89 -11.21 0.13 1.80
C ARG A 89 -11.57 1.44 1.08
N GLY A 90 -12.35 2.33 1.67
CA GLY A 90 -12.67 3.66 1.14
C GLY A 90 -13.51 3.64 -0.16
N ILE A 91 -14.36 2.64 -0.36
CA ILE A 91 -15.32 2.60 -1.47
C ILE A 91 -16.54 3.46 -1.18
N PHE A 92 -17.23 3.90 -2.22
CA PHE A 92 -18.52 4.60 -2.09
C PHE A 92 -19.65 3.56 -2.09
N SER A 93 -20.22 3.31 -0.93
CA SER A 93 -21.16 2.23 -0.69
C SER A 93 -22.48 2.37 -1.46
N SER A 94 -22.92 3.60 -1.74
CA SER A 94 -24.14 3.91 -2.50
C SER A 94 -23.97 3.83 -4.02
N LEU A 95 -22.73 3.88 -4.51
CA LEU A 95 -22.42 3.77 -5.93
C LEU A 95 -22.30 2.31 -6.34
N SER A 96 -22.59 2.02 -7.61
CA SER A 96 -22.29 0.72 -8.21
C SER A 96 -20.77 0.46 -8.28
N CYS A 97 -20.38 -0.80 -8.51
CA CYS A 97 -18.99 -1.17 -8.74
C CYS A 97 -18.38 -0.36 -9.90
N GLU A 98 -19.08 -0.25 -11.02
CA GLU A 98 -18.62 0.49 -12.20
C GLU A 98 -18.50 1.98 -11.93
N GLU A 99 -19.47 2.62 -11.28
CA GLU A 99 -19.38 4.03 -10.88
C GLU A 99 -18.21 4.30 -9.92
N ASN A 100 -17.95 3.39 -8.97
CA ASN A 100 -16.77 3.45 -8.12
C ASN A 100 -15.47 3.44 -8.93
N LEU A 101 -15.36 2.61 -9.98
CA LEU A 101 -14.19 2.53 -10.85
C LEU A 101 -14.02 3.79 -11.72
N MET A 102 -15.11 4.42 -12.12
CA MET A 102 -15.09 5.61 -13.00
C MET A 102 -14.86 6.92 -12.23
N LEU A 103 -15.10 6.93 -10.91
CA LEU A 103 -15.06 8.14 -10.10
C LEU A 103 -13.65 8.76 -9.97
N PRO A 104 -12.55 8.01 -9.77
CA PRO A 104 -11.25 8.61 -9.61
C PRO A 104 -10.74 9.24 -10.91
N PRO A 105 -10.36 10.54 -10.91
CA PRO A 105 -9.77 11.15 -12.09
C PRO A 105 -8.38 10.57 -12.37
N PRO A 106 -7.96 10.50 -13.65
CA PRO A 106 -6.59 10.16 -14.00
C PRO A 106 -5.60 11.14 -13.39
N LEU A 107 -4.49 10.65 -12.88
CA LEU A 107 -3.39 11.48 -12.42
C LEU A 107 -2.65 12.11 -13.62
N LYS A 108 -2.16 13.34 -13.46
CA LYS A 108 -1.37 14.03 -14.48
C LYS A 108 0.11 13.60 -14.48
N THR A 109 0.36 12.29 -14.37
CA THR A 109 1.72 11.72 -14.34
C THR A 109 2.26 11.35 -15.73
N GLY A 110 1.44 11.47 -16.76
CA GLY A 110 1.76 10.98 -18.11
C GLY A 110 1.65 9.45 -18.27
N GLN A 111 1.34 8.73 -17.19
CA GLN A 111 1.12 7.29 -17.22
C GLN A 111 -0.39 7.00 -17.27
N PRO A 112 -0.86 6.18 -18.24
CA PRO A 112 -2.26 5.78 -18.27
C PRO A 112 -2.58 4.88 -17.08
N GLY A 113 -3.78 5.06 -16.52
CA GLY A 113 -4.38 4.09 -15.60
C GLY A 113 -4.80 2.83 -16.35
N MET A 114 -5.04 1.75 -15.60
CA MET A 114 -5.61 0.54 -16.18
C MET A 114 -7.02 0.82 -16.70
N SER A 115 -7.39 0.25 -17.84
CA SER A 115 -8.76 0.36 -18.36
C SER A 115 -9.76 -0.44 -17.49
N VAL A 116 -11.05 -0.19 -17.64
CA VAL A 116 -12.09 -0.95 -16.92
C VAL A 116 -12.03 -2.42 -17.35
N GLU A 117 -11.76 -2.68 -18.63
CA GLU A 117 -11.62 -4.01 -19.19
C GLU A 117 -10.43 -4.77 -18.59
N GLU A 118 -9.27 -4.09 -18.41
CA GLU A 118 -8.10 -4.66 -17.74
C GLU A 118 -8.41 -4.99 -16.26
N ILE A 119 -9.14 -4.11 -15.57
CA ILE A 119 -9.58 -4.34 -14.18
C ILE A 119 -10.53 -5.55 -14.12
N TYR A 120 -11.49 -5.65 -15.03
CA TYR A 120 -12.43 -6.78 -15.05
C TYR A 120 -11.77 -8.11 -15.47
N ALA A 121 -10.75 -8.05 -16.31
CA ALA A 121 -9.93 -9.22 -16.62
C ALA A 121 -9.12 -9.68 -15.40
N MET A 122 -8.65 -8.73 -14.57
CA MET A 122 -7.92 -9.01 -13.33
C MET A 122 -8.84 -9.52 -12.22
N PHE A 123 -10.05 -8.98 -12.13
CA PHE A 123 -11.05 -9.28 -11.11
C PHE A 123 -12.41 -9.62 -11.75
N PRO A 124 -12.59 -10.85 -12.30
CA PRO A 124 -13.84 -11.25 -12.96
C PRO A 124 -15.09 -11.08 -12.07
N ASN A 125 -14.95 -11.30 -10.76
CA ASN A 125 -16.03 -11.10 -9.80
C ASN A 125 -16.56 -9.64 -9.81
N LEU A 126 -15.70 -8.65 -10.03
CA LEU A 126 -16.14 -7.26 -10.16
C LEU A 126 -16.91 -7.02 -11.45
N ALA A 127 -16.55 -7.70 -12.55
CA ALA A 127 -17.28 -7.64 -13.80
C ALA A 127 -18.71 -8.19 -13.65
N GLU A 128 -18.88 -9.34 -12.97
CA GLU A 128 -20.18 -9.93 -12.67
C GLU A 128 -21.03 -9.01 -11.79
N ARG A 129 -20.40 -8.22 -10.93
CA ARG A 129 -21.02 -7.31 -9.97
C ARG A 129 -21.03 -5.85 -10.42
N ARG A 130 -20.70 -5.55 -11.69
CA ARG A 130 -20.50 -4.17 -12.17
C ARG A 130 -21.62 -3.20 -11.83
N HIS A 131 -22.88 -3.67 -11.84
CA HIS A 131 -24.07 -2.87 -11.52
C HIS A 131 -24.53 -3.00 -10.06
N SER A 132 -23.87 -3.82 -9.24
CA SER A 132 -24.17 -3.96 -7.82
C SER A 132 -23.65 -2.79 -7.03
N GLN A 133 -24.46 -2.25 -6.11
CA GLN A 133 -24.00 -1.22 -5.18
C GLN A 133 -22.90 -1.76 -4.25
N GLY A 134 -22.02 -0.90 -3.79
CA GLY A 134 -20.92 -1.23 -2.88
C GLY A 134 -21.38 -1.93 -1.60
N THR A 135 -22.57 -1.58 -1.08
CA THR A 135 -23.20 -2.24 0.08
C THR A 135 -23.56 -3.71 -0.15
N ARG A 136 -23.71 -4.13 -1.41
CA ARG A 136 -24.05 -5.51 -1.79
C ARG A 136 -22.85 -6.36 -2.16
N LEU A 137 -21.68 -5.77 -2.16
CA LEU A 137 -20.42 -6.46 -2.39
C LEU A 137 -19.95 -7.15 -1.10
N SER A 138 -19.41 -8.36 -1.23
CA SER A 138 -18.70 -9.01 -0.13
C SER A 138 -17.47 -8.21 0.29
N GLY A 139 -16.96 -8.43 1.51
CA GLY A 139 -15.74 -7.76 1.98
C GLY A 139 -14.55 -7.92 1.03
N GLY A 140 -14.39 -9.09 0.41
CA GLY A 140 -13.34 -9.34 -0.57
C GLY A 140 -13.55 -8.59 -1.89
N GLU A 141 -14.78 -8.52 -2.40
CA GLU A 141 -15.12 -7.72 -3.59
C GLU A 141 -14.91 -6.23 -3.33
N GLN A 142 -15.27 -5.73 -2.14
CA GLN A 142 -15.00 -4.35 -1.73
C GLN A 142 -13.49 -4.05 -1.69
N GLN A 143 -12.67 -5.00 -1.20
CA GLN A 143 -11.22 -4.85 -1.16
C GLN A 143 -10.61 -4.83 -2.56
N MET A 144 -11.03 -5.75 -3.44
CA MET A 144 -10.62 -5.75 -4.84
C MET A 144 -11.01 -4.43 -5.54
N LEU A 145 -12.22 -3.94 -5.29
CA LEU A 145 -12.71 -2.66 -5.84
C LEU A 145 -11.88 -1.48 -5.33
N ALA A 146 -11.52 -1.44 -4.04
CA ALA A 146 -10.69 -0.39 -3.46
C ALA A 146 -9.33 -0.29 -4.16
N VAL A 147 -8.65 -1.42 -4.36
CA VAL A 147 -7.37 -1.45 -5.10
C VAL A 147 -7.58 -1.10 -6.58
N ALA A 148 -8.60 -1.66 -7.22
CA ALA A 148 -8.92 -1.40 -8.62
C ALA A 148 -9.12 0.09 -8.93
N ARG A 149 -9.80 0.84 -8.04
CA ARG A 149 -9.98 2.29 -8.16
C ARG A 149 -8.65 3.04 -8.24
N ILE A 150 -7.66 2.62 -7.45
CA ILE A 150 -6.33 3.23 -7.46
C ILE A 150 -5.61 2.94 -8.78
N LEU A 151 -5.70 1.71 -9.28
CA LEU A 151 -5.08 1.31 -10.54
C LEU A 151 -5.64 2.10 -11.74
N ARG A 152 -6.90 2.53 -11.66
CA ARG A 152 -7.55 3.41 -12.65
C ARG A 152 -6.91 4.79 -12.75
N THR A 153 -6.29 5.29 -11.68
CA THR A 153 -5.72 6.65 -11.63
C THR A 153 -4.42 6.80 -12.41
N GLY A 154 -3.70 5.74 -12.71
CA GLY A 154 -2.34 5.77 -13.27
C GLY A 154 -1.23 5.89 -12.22
N ALA A 155 -1.54 5.73 -10.93
CA ALA A 155 -0.54 5.64 -9.87
C ALA A 155 0.39 4.44 -10.12
N ARG A 156 1.70 4.63 -9.85
CA ARG A 156 2.74 3.59 -10.02
C ARG A 156 3.44 3.23 -8.71
N LEU A 157 3.35 4.05 -7.70
CA LEU A 157 3.73 3.74 -6.32
C LEU A 157 2.44 3.47 -5.53
N LEU A 158 2.24 2.23 -5.12
CA LEU A 158 1.06 1.79 -4.41
C LEU A 158 1.40 1.59 -2.93
N LEU A 159 0.61 2.22 -2.07
CA LEU A 159 0.66 2.04 -0.62
C LEU A 159 -0.58 1.22 -0.22
N LEU A 160 -0.40 0.00 0.26
CA LEU A 160 -1.45 -0.95 0.56
C LEU A 160 -1.45 -1.28 2.06
N ASP A 161 -2.56 -0.97 2.74
CA ASP A 161 -2.68 -1.08 4.20
C ASP A 161 -3.61 -2.26 4.55
N GLU A 162 -3.02 -3.35 5.05
CA GLU A 162 -3.69 -4.57 5.55
C GLU A 162 -4.77 -5.12 4.60
N ILE A 163 -4.42 -5.22 3.30
CA ILE A 163 -5.39 -5.57 2.26
C ILE A 163 -5.83 -7.05 2.30
N SER A 164 -5.14 -7.91 3.05
CA SER A 164 -5.47 -9.35 3.15
C SER A 164 -6.30 -9.69 4.39
N GLU A 165 -6.48 -8.76 5.33
CA GLU A 165 -7.08 -9.03 6.63
C GLU A 165 -8.57 -9.40 6.55
N GLY A 166 -8.96 -10.46 7.28
CA GLY A 166 -10.34 -10.89 7.39
C GLY A 166 -10.98 -11.41 6.10
N LEU A 167 -10.18 -11.71 5.07
CA LEU A 167 -10.67 -12.15 3.77
C LEU A 167 -10.61 -13.68 3.61
N ALA A 168 -11.52 -14.20 2.80
CA ALA A 168 -11.51 -15.61 2.43
C ALA A 168 -10.24 -15.97 1.65
N PRO A 169 -9.68 -17.19 1.80
CA PRO A 169 -8.42 -17.60 1.16
C PRO A 169 -8.39 -17.40 -0.36
N VAL A 170 -9.52 -17.60 -1.04
CA VAL A 170 -9.62 -17.39 -2.50
C VAL A 170 -9.40 -15.93 -2.90
N ILE A 171 -9.84 -14.99 -2.07
CA ILE A 171 -9.63 -13.55 -2.29
C ILE A 171 -8.18 -13.17 -2.00
N VAL A 172 -7.60 -13.67 -0.91
CA VAL A 172 -6.18 -13.48 -0.58
C VAL A 172 -5.29 -13.95 -1.73
N GLN A 173 -5.58 -15.12 -2.33
CA GLN A 173 -4.88 -15.61 -3.51
C GLN A 173 -5.08 -14.70 -4.75
N ALA A 174 -6.27 -14.15 -4.95
CA ALA A 174 -6.52 -13.20 -6.04
C ALA A 174 -5.70 -11.92 -5.88
N LEU A 175 -5.61 -11.37 -4.65
CA LEU A 175 -4.77 -10.23 -4.33
C LEU A 175 -3.28 -10.54 -4.50
N ALA A 176 -2.82 -11.72 -4.11
CA ALA A 176 -1.43 -12.15 -4.33
C ALA A 176 -1.07 -12.20 -5.83
N ARG A 177 -1.95 -12.79 -6.67
CA ARG A 177 -1.77 -12.79 -8.13
C ARG A 177 -1.75 -11.39 -8.70
N MET A 178 -2.63 -10.50 -8.22
CA MET A 178 -2.63 -9.09 -8.61
C MET A 178 -1.28 -8.42 -8.31
N ILE A 179 -0.74 -8.53 -7.08
CA ILE A 179 0.55 -7.93 -6.71
C ILE A 179 1.67 -8.46 -7.60
N THR A 180 1.71 -9.78 -7.83
CA THR A 180 2.70 -10.41 -8.73
C THR A 180 2.63 -9.83 -10.14
N MET A 181 1.42 -9.66 -10.68
CA MET A 181 1.21 -9.07 -12.01
C MET A 181 1.60 -7.59 -12.05
N LEU A 182 1.24 -6.82 -11.02
CA LEU A 182 1.61 -5.41 -10.92
C LEU A 182 3.12 -5.22 -10.86
N ARG A 183 3.82 -6.07 -10.07
CA ARG A 183 5.28 -6.11 -10.04
C ARG A 183 5.87 -6.37 -11.43
N ALA A 184 5.36 -7.37 -12.15
CA ALA A 184 5.79 -7.69 -13.52
C ALA A 184 5.55 -6.53 -14.51
N LYS A 185 4.55 -5.68 -14.25
CA LYS A 185 4.26 -4.45 -15.00
C LYS A 185 5.07 -3.23 -14.51
N GLY A 186 6.03 -3.40 -13.58
CA GLY A 186 6.90 -2.35 -13.07
C GLY A 186 6.26 -1.41 -12.03
N TYR A 187 5.15 -1.80 -11.40
CA TYR A 187 4.61 -1.07 -10.27
C TYR A 187 5.50 -1.25 -9.05
N THR A 188 5.64 -0.20 -8.25
CA THR A 188 6.29 -0.21 -6.95
C THR A 188 5.22 -0.36 -5.89
N VAL A 189 5.40 -1.27 -4.94
CA VAL A 189 4.41 -1.55 -3.91
C VAL A 189 5.04 -1.47 -2.53
N VAL A 190 4.40 -0.73 -1.62
CA VAL A 190 4.68 -0.76 -0.18
C VAL A 190 3.45 -1.33 0.50
N MET A 191 3.59 -2.51 1.08
CA MET A 191 2.52 -3.17 1.84
C MET A 191 2.77 -3.01 3.33
N VAL A 192 1.70 -2.75 4.07
CA VAL A 192 1.61 -3.02 5.50
C VAL A 192 0.78 -4.28 5.66
N GLU A 193 1.33 -5.29 6.32
CA GLU A 193 0.64 -6.56 6.50
C GLU A 193 0.94 -7.17 7.87
N GLN A 194 -0.08 -7.74 8.48
CA GLN A 194 0.06 -8.61 9.64
C GLN A 194 0.18 -10.08 9.21
N ASN A 195 -0.46 -10.44 8.10
CA ASN A 195 -0.41 -11.79 7.55
C ASN A 195 0.95 -12.05 6.88
N PHE A 196 1.90 -12.54 7.67
CA PHE A 196 3.24 -12.88 7.20
C PHE A 196 3.22 -13.89 6.04
N HIS A 197 2.35 -14.91 6.09
CA HIS A 197 2.27 -15.93 5.04
C HIS A 197 1.77 -15.35 3.70
N PHE A 198 0.97 -14.29 3.73
CA PHE A 198 0.57 -13.57 2.53
C PHE A 198 1.72 -12.71 2.00
N ALA A 199 2.40 -11.96 2.87
CA ALA A 199 3.40 -10.98 2.49
C ALA A 199 4.73 -11.62 2.05
N ALA A 200 5.17 -12.68 2.74
CA ALA A 200 6.49 -13.27 2.57
C ALA A 200 6.83 -13.71 1.12
N PRO A 201 5.93 -14.40 0.37
CA PRO A 201 6.23 -14.82 -0.99
C PRO A 201 6.17 -13.67 -2.02
N LEU A 202 5.66 -12.50 -1.66
CA LEU A 202 5.43 -11.38 -2.58
C LEU A 202 6.54 -10.32 -2.50
N ALA A 203 7.15 -10.16 -1.31
CA ALA A 203 8.07 -9.07 -1.03
C ALA A 203 9.50 -9.36 -1.52
N ASP A 204 10.15 -8.31 -2.02
CA ASP A 204 11.59 -8.30 -2.31
C ASP A 204 12.40 -7.92 -1.07
N ARG A 205 11.82 -7.08 -0.21
CA ARG A 205 12.46 -6.55 1.00
C ARG A 205 11.47 -6.37 2.12
N PHE A 206 11.96 -6.55 3.34
CA PHE A 206 11.20 -6.43 4.57
C PHE A 206 11.80 -5.35 5.46
N TYR A 207 10.92 -4.61 6.12
CA TYR A 207 11.23 -3.71 7.22
C TYR A 207 10.36 -4.11 8.41
N VAL A 208 10.99 -4.43 9.53
CA VAL A 208 10.26 -4.72 10.77
C VAL A 208 10.14 -3.43 11.56
N VAL A 209 8.94 -3.07 11.91
CA VAL A 209 8.60 -1.84 12.62
C VAL A 209 8.16 -2.18 14.04
N GLU A 210 8.74 -1.49 15.01
CA GLU A 210 8.38 -1.58 16.42
C GLU A 210 8.44 -0.20 17.06
N HIS A 211 7.41 0.17 17.82
CA HIS A 211 7.33 1.48 18.53
C HIS A 211 7.70 2.69 17.65
N GLY A 212 7.24 2.71 16.40
CA GLY A 212 7.50 3.82 15.47
C GLY A 212 8.92 3.92 14.92
N HIS A 213 9.71 2.84 15.03
CA HIS A 213 11.06 2.71 14.47
C HIS A 213 11.17 1.51 13.56
N VAL A 214 12.10 1.55 12.60
CA VAL A 214 12.57 0.36 11.90
C VAL A 214 13.63 -0.31 12.77
N VAL A 215 13.35 -1.52 13.26
CA VAL A 215 14.27 -2.29 14.11
C VAL A 215 15.06 -3.32 13.33
N GLU A 216 14.55 -3.78 12.17
CA GLU A 216 15.24 -4.74 11.31
C GLU A 216 14.90 -4.46 9.84
N ARG A 217 15.84 -4.74 8.93
CA ARG A 217 15.63 -4.69 7.48
C ARG A 217 16.44 -5.77 6.78
N PHE A 218 15.85 -6.46 5.82
CA PHE A 218 16.52 -7.52 5.07
C PHE A 218 15.83 -7.78 3.72
N GLY A 219 16.55 -8.40 2.80
CA GLY A 219 16.02 -8.85 1.51
C GLY A 219 15.33 -10.22 1.59
N ALA A 220 14.55 -10.57 0.57
CA ALA A 220 13.84 -11.86 0.50
C ALA A 220 14.80 -13.06 0.60
N ALA A 221 16.03 -12.96 0.09
CA ALA A 221 17.03 -14.01 0.16
C ALA A 221 17.49 -14.32 1.60
N GLU A 222 17.34 -13.36 2.53
CA GLU A 222 17.77 -13.50 3.93
C GLU A 222 16.62 -13.98 4.82
N LEU A 223 15.39 -14.12 4.28
CA LEU A 223 14.17 -14.40 5.04
C LEU A 223 14.32 -15.63 5.96
N GLN A 224 14.83 -16.74 5.44
CA GLN A 224 15.01 -17.98 6.21
C GLN A 224 15.97 -17.79 7.39
N ALA A 225 17.05 -17.05 7.20
CA ALA A 225 18.03 -16.75 8.26
C ALA A 225 17.45 -15.79 9.32
N LYS A 226 16.47 -14.96 8.95
CA LYS A 226 15.80 -13.98 9.84
C LYS A 226 14.58 -14.54 10.58
N MET A 227 14.13 -15.77 10.27
CA MET A 227 12.95 -16.39 10.92
C MET A 227 13.03 -16.39 12.46
N PRO A 228 14.17 -16.72 13.12
CA PRO A 228 14.24 -16.66 14.59
C PRO A 228 13.93 -15.26 15.15
N VAL A 229 14.45 -14.21 14.52
CA VAL A 229 14.21 -12.82 14.92
C VAL A 229 12.75 -12.41 14.65
N LEU A 230 12.18 -12.85 13.52
CA LEU A 230 10.78 -12.59 13.18
C LEU A 230 9.83 -13.29 14.16
N ASN A 231 10.14 -14.52 14.58
CA ASN A 231 9.35 -15.22 15.60
C ASN A 231 9.33 -14.44 16.93
N GLU A 232 10.45 -13.88 17.34
CA GLU A 232 10.54 -13.07 18.57
C GLU A 232 9.75 -11.76 18.44
N LEU A 233 9.96 -11.03 17.34
CA LEU A 233 9.35 -9.70 17.14
C LEU A 233 7.86 -9.77 16.77
N LEU A 234 7.44 -10.76 16.00
CA LEU A 234 6.08 -10.82 15.43
C LEU A 234 5.25 -11.94 16.03
N GLY A 235 5.85 -13.03 16.53
CA GLY A 235 5.18 -14.22 17.00
C GLY A 235 4.64 -15.11 15.85
N VAL A 236 5.34 -15.16 14.72
CA VAL A 236 4.97 -15.93 13.50
C VAL A 236 5.70 -17.25 13.42
#